data_c1c833551480b729e8d79ec373b46c2e
#
_entry.id   c1c833551480b729e8d79ec373b46c2e
#
_cell.length_a   1.000
_cell.length_b   1.000
_cell.length_c   1.000
_cell.angle_alpha   90.00
_cell.angle_beta   90.00
_cell.angle_gamma   90.00
#
_symmetry.space_group_name_H-M   'P 1'
#
loop_
_entity.id
_entity.type
_entity.pdbx_description
1 polymer ?
#
loop_
_entity_poly.entity_id
_entity_poly.type
_entity_poly.pdbx_seq_one_letter_code
_entity_poly.pdbx_strand_id
1 'polypeptide(L)'
;MPTINAAAVELFAYFSALARQRRANPRDDLLSDLLAISDSGDGRLSDAELLHNLTLLLVAGFETTTNLLGNGLHIIVADPAAGDAVRDGSVPPPAFVDEVLRFDSPVQLTSRIGYDTVLAGVPVSTETEVVTLLGAGNRDPRRFASPGRFDPMRSDGGPLSFGGGAHFCIGAALARLEGSVAFPRLLNRFPKIFAAGEPTRRDTLVLRGFDELPVTVA
;
A
#
# COMPACT_ATOMS: atom_id res chain seq x y z
N MET A 1 -2.93 12.92 20.43
CA MET A 1 -3.67 13.90 19.61
C MET A 1 -2.87 15.18 19.32
N PRO A 2 -2.16 15.85 20.27
CA PRO A 2 -1.35 17.04 19.93
C PRO A 2 -0.26 16.79 18.88
N THR A 3 0.35 15.60 18.89
CA THR A 3 1.43 15.22 17.97
C THR A 3 0.98 15.03 16.52
N ILE A 4 -0.24 14.52 16.28
CA ILE A 4 -0.77 14.32 14.91
C ILE A 4 -1.05 15.68 14.26
N ASN A 5 -1.67 16.60 14.99
CA ASN A 5 -1.94 17.95 14.48
C ASN A 5 -0.63 18.72 14.20
N ALA A 6 0.39 18.57 15.05
CA ALA A 6 1.68 19.22 14.82
C ALA A 6 2.35 18.69 13.54
N ALA A 7 2.41 17.37 13.35
CA ALA A 7 2.97 16.76 12.15
C ALA A 7 2.21 17.18 10.87
N ALA A 8 0.88 17.26 10.92
CA ALA A 8 0.08 17.74 9.79
C ALA A 8 0.42 19.21 9.44
N VAL A 9 0.53 20.08 10.44
CA VAL A 9 0.93 21.48 10.23
C VAL A 9 2.33 21.59 9.62
N GLU A 10 3.28 20.79 10.07
CA GLU A 10 4.64 20.76 9.51
C GLU A 10 4.65 20.29 8.05
N LEU A 11 3.89 19.24 7.71
CA LEU A 11 3.76 18.75 6.33
C LEU A 11 3.13 19.83 5.42
N PHE A 12 2.08 20.47 5.86
CA PHE A 12 1.46 21.57 5.11
C PHE A 12 2.42 22.75 4.90
N ALA A 13 3.18 23.12 5.92
CA ALA A 13 4.20 24.18 5.82
C ALA A 13 5.31 23.78 4.83
N TYR A 14 5.78 22.54 4.90
CA TYR A 14 6.79 21.99 3.98
C TYR A 14 6.31 22.03 2.52
N PHE A 15 5.12 21.46 2.24
CA PHE A 15 4.59 21.44 0.89
C PHE A 15 4.25 22.85 0.36
N SER A 16 3.79 23.75 1.22
CA SER A 16 3.56 25.15 0.84
C SER A 16 4.86 25.85 0.43
N ALA A 17 5.94 25.62 1.15
CA ALA A 17 7.25 26.17 0.83
C ALA A 17 7.79 25.56 -0.49
N LEU A 18 7.66 24.25 -0.65
CA LEU A 18 8.11 23.54 -1.85
C LEU A 18 7.31 23.97 -3.08
N ALA A 19 6.00 24.16 -2.97
CA ALA A 19 5.13 24.66 -4.05
C ALA A 19 5.56 26.05 -4.51
N ARG A 20 5.84 26.98 -3.58
CA ARG A 20 6.37 28.30 -3.92
C ARG A 20 7.71 28.20 -4.66
N GLN A 21 8.61 27.33 -4.22
CA GLN A 21 9.89 27.09 -4.87
C GLN A 21 9.72 26.57 -6.30
N ARG A 22 8.79 25.60 -6.51
CA ARG A 22 8.51 25.01 -7.82
C ARG A 22 7.81 26.00 -8.77
N ARG A 23 6.92 26.86 -8.27
CA ARG A 23 6.34 27.94 -9.08
C ARG A 23 7.40 28.88 -9.60
N ALA A 24 8.41 29.24 -8.77
CA ALA A 24 9.51 30.09 -9.18
C ALA A 24 10.52 29.40 -10.12
N ASN A 25 10.74 28.10 -9.91
CA ASN A 25 11.70 27.28 -10.66
C ASN A 25 11.11 25.89 -10.92
N PRO A 26 10.28 25.71 -11.95
CA PRO A 26 9.70 24.41 -12.30
C PRO A 26 10.76 23.35 -12.58
N ARG A 27 10.46 22.11 -12.27
CA ARG A 27 11.31 20.94 -12.52
C ARG A 27 10.52 19.86 -13.26
N ASP A 28 11.19 18.87 -13.76
CA ASP A 28 10.61 17.63 -14.26
C ASP A 28 10.22 16.76 -13.05
N ASP A 29 9.12 17.15 -12.37
CA ASP A 29 8.57 16.43 -11.22
C ASP A 29 7.04 16.61 -11.14
N LEU A 30 6.39 15.63 -10.50
CA LEU A 30 4.92 15.60 -10.32
C LEU A 30 4.38 16.88 -9.67
N LEU A 31 5.12 17.50 -8.76
CA LEU A 31 4.66 18.73 -8.11
C LEU A 31 4.58 19.88 -9.10
N SER A 32 5.57 20.03 -9.99
CA SER A 32 5.55 21.06 -11.05
C SER A 32 4.39 20.86 -12.01
N ASP A 33 4.07 19.60 -12.37
CA ASP A 33 2.93 19.28 -13.23
C ASP A 33 1.58 19.59 -12.54
N LEU A 34 1.43 19.23 -11.27
CA LEU A 34 0.21 19.55 -10.51
C LEU A 34 0.04 21.07 -10.30
N LEU A 35 1.13 21.80 -10.11
CA LEU A 35 1.09 23.26 -10.02
C LEU A 35 0.65 23.90 -11.35
N ALA A 36 1.15 23.40 -12.47
CA ALA A 36 0.72 23.89 -13.79
C ALA A 36 -0.80 23.71 -14.00
N ILE A 37 -1.36 22.59 -13.51
CA ILE A 37 -2.81 22.35 -13.54
C ILE A 37 -3.54 23.30 -12.59
N SER A 38 -3.06 23.48 -11.37
CA SER A 38 -3.66 24.38 -10.38
C SER A 38 -3.65 25.83 -10.87
N ASP A 39 -2.54 26.27 -11.44
CA ASP A 39 -2.32 27.64 -11.91
C ASP A 39 -3.02 27.93 -13.25
N SER A 40 -3.52 26.92 -13.98
CA SER A 40 -4.28 27.10 -15.22
C SER A 40 -5.64 27.82 -14.99
N GLY A 41 -6.12 27.84 -13.77
CA GLY A 41 -7.36 28.52 -13.38
C GLY A 41 -8.64 27.87 -13.92
N ASP A 42 -8.57 26.65 -14.41
CA ASP A 42 -9.72 25.91 -14.96
C ASP A 42 -10.63 25.27 -13.88
N GLY A 43 -10.32 25.52 -12.60
CA GLY A 43 -11.11 25.05 -11.47
C GLY A 43 -10.93 23.57 -11.12
N ARG A 44 -10.02 22.84 -11.77
CA ARG A 44 -9.80 21.40 -11.51
C ARG A 44 -9.09 21.12 -10.20
N LEU A 45 -8.20 22.04 -9.76
CA LEU A 45 -7.38 21.86 -8.58
C LEU A 45 -7.08 23.21 -7.94
N SER A 46 -7.66 23.45 -6.77
CA SER A 46 -7.34 24.61 -5.95
C SER A 46 -6.02 24.42 -5.21
N ASP A 47 -5.39 25.50 -4.73
CA ASP A 47 -4.17 25.43 -3.90
C ASP A 47 -4.37 24.59 -2.63
N ALA A 48 -5.54 24.67 -2.01
CA ALA A 48 -5.85 23.87 -0.83
C ALA A 48 -5.92 22.38 -1.16
N GLU A 49 -6.61 22.01 -2.25
CA GLU A 49 -6.69 20.62 -2.73
C GLU A 49 -5.32 20.11 -3.14
N LEU A 50 -4.50 20.93 -3.78
CA LEU A 50 -3.11 20.58 -4.13
C LEU A 50 -2.32 20.17 -2.88
N LEU A 51 -2.33 20.98 -1.81
CA LEU A 51 -1.60 20.68 -0.58
C LEU A 51 -2.13 19.42 0.12
N HIS A 52 -3.44 19.22 0.13
CA HIS A 52 -4.04 17.99 0.66
C HIS A 52 -3.64 16.75 -0.16
N ASN A 53 -3.66 16.85 -1.48
CA ASN A 53 -3.25 15.74 -2.36
C ASN A 53 -1.76 15.40 -2.19
N LEU A 54 -0.87 16.38 -2.07
CA LEU A 54 0.56 16.15 -1.83
C LEU A 54 0.79 15.43 -0.50
N THR A 55 0.09 15.87 0.55
CA THR A 55 0.15 15.22 1.86
C THR A 55 -0.38 13.79 1.79
N LEU A 56 -1.53 13.59 1.12
CA LEU A 56 -2.12 12.26 0.91
C LEU A 56 -1.19 11.33 0.15
N LEU A 57 -0.59 11.78 -0.95
CA LEU A 57 0.32 10.97 -1.77
C LEU A 57 1.55 10.52 -0.97
N LEU A 58 2.13 11.42 -0.15
CA LEU A 58 3.25 11.07 0.71
C LEU A 58 2.87 10.01 1.74
N VAL A 59 1.80 10.24 2.50
CA VAL A 59 1.37 9.34 3.58
C VAL A 59 0.93 7.99 3.04
N ALA A 60 0.10 8.00 1.98
CA ALA A 60 -0.43 6.77 1.39
C ALA A 60 0.63 5.91 0.72
N GLY A 61 1.64 6.51 0.10
CA GLY A 61 2.71 5.78 -0.60
C GLY A 61 3.79 5.24 0.34
N PHE A 62 4.07 5.92 1.43
CA PHE A 62 5.18 5.56 2.31
C PHE A 62 4.91 4.30 3.14
N GLU A 63 3.88 4.34 3.99
CA GLU A 63 3.67 3.28 5.00
C GLU A 63 3.16 1.97 4.38
N THR A 64 2.29 2.07 3.37
CA THR A 64 1.72 0.89 2.72
C THR A 64 2.76 0.09 1.96
N THR A 65 3.66 0.75 1.21
CA THR A 65 4.75 0.08 0.49
C THR A 65 5.80 -0.48 1.47
N THR A 66 6.12 0.24 2.54
CA THR A 66 7.00 -0.27 3.61
C THR A 66 6.43 -1.56 4.20
N ASN A 67 5.13 -1.60 4.49
CA ASN A 67 4.46 -2.79 5.01
C ASN A 67 4.42 -3.92 3.98
N LEU A 68 4.20 -3.63 2.69
CA LEU A 68 4.29 -4.63 1.61
C LEU A 68 5.67 -5.31 1.59
N LEU A 69 6.73 -4.53 1.64
CA LEU A 69 8.10 -5.04 1.61
C LEU A 69 8.43 -5.83 2.89
N GLY A 70 8.03 -5.34 4.05
CA GLY A 70 8.20 -6.03 5.33
C GLY A 70 7.42 -7.35 5.40
N ASN A 71 6.16 -7.36 4.96
CA ASN A 71 5.34 -8.56 4.95
C ASN A 71 5.89 -9.61 3.98
N GLY A 72 6.35 -9.20 2.78
CA GLY A 72 7.01 -10.10 1.83
C GLY A 72 8.34 -10.65 2.35
N LEU A 73 9.15 -9.81 3.00
CA LEU A 73 10.39 -10.26 3.64
C LEU A 73 10.11 -11.28 4.75
N HIS A 74 9.09 -11.05 5.58
CA HIS A 74 8.68 -12.00 6.60
C HIS A 74 8.28 -13.35 6.02
N ILE A 75 7.56 -13.36 4.89
CA ILE A 75 7.20 -14.60 4.18
C ILE A 75 8.47 -15.32 3.70
N ILE A 76 9.43 -14.61 3.09
CA ILE A 76 10.70 -15.17 2.62
C ILE A 76 11.51 -15.77 3.77
N VAL A 77 11.53 -15.12 4.93
CA VAL A 77 12.24 -15.61 6.13
C VAL A 77 11.56 -16.87 6.69
N ALA A 78 10.22 -16.90 6.69
CA ALA A 78 9.45 -18.04 7.18
C ALA A 78 9.44 -19.23 6.22
N ASP A 79 9.49 -18.96 4.91
CA ASP A 79 9.56 -19.97 3.84
C ASP A 79 10.64 -19.57 2.81
N PRO A 80 11.90 -19.94 3.02
CA PRO A 80 13.00 -19.64 2.11
C PRO A 80 12.76 -20.14 0.66
N ALA A 81 11.98 -21.21 0.47
CA ALA A 81 11.67 -21.72 -0.86
C ALA A 81 10.88 -20.71 -1.70
N ALA A 82 10.05 -19.88 -1.07
CA ALA A 82 9.35 -18.80 -1.77
C ALA A 82 10.33 -17.73 -2.31
N GLY A 83 11.38 -17.43 -1.56
CA GLY A 83 12.45 -16.52 -2.02
C GLY A 83 13.31 -17.14 -3.12
N ASP A 84 13.66 -18.42 -3.00
CA ASP A 84 14.44 -19.15 -4.01
C ASP A 84 13.69 -19.20 -5.35
N ALA A 85 12.38 -19.43 -5.32
CA ALA A 85 11.53 -19.44 -6.51
C ALA A 85 11.46 -18.09 -7.24
N VAL A 86 11.55 -16.97 -6.50
CA VAL A 86 11.68 -15.64 -7.14
C VAL A 86 13.08 -15.46 -7.72
N ARG A 87 14.11 -15.94 -7.04
CA ARG A 87 15.52 -15.80 -7.47
C ARG A 87 15.83 -16.62 -8.73
N ASP A 88 15.33 -17.85 -8.82
CA ASP A 88 15.56 -18.72 -9.98
C ASP A 88 14.60 -18.44 -11.15
N GLY A 89 13.62 -17.55 -10.96
CA GLY A 89 12.65 -17.14 -11.98
C GLY A 89 11.48 -18.09 -12.16
N SER A 90 11.33 -19.14 -11.35
CA SER A 90 10.17 -20.05 -11.39
C SER A 90 8.88 -19.36 -10.92
N VAL A 91 9.02 -18.32 -10.09
CA VAL A 91 7.93 -17.42 -9.71
C VAL A 91 8.23 -16.01 -10.25
N PRO A 92 7.40 -15.46 -11.15
CA PRO A 92 7.53 -14.10 -11.61
C PRO A 92 7.39 -13.09 -10.45
N PRO A 93 8.25 -12.06 -10.34
CA PRO A 93 8.16 -11.08 -9.26
C PRO A 93 6.79 -10.42 -9.09
N PRO A 94 6.05 -10.05 -10.17
CA PRO A 94 4.69 -9.52 -10.02
C PRO A 94 3.71 -10.50 -9.38
N ALA A 95 3.82 -11.80 -9.68
CA ALA A 95 2.97 -12.83 -9.10
C ALA A 95 3.26 -13.01 -7.60
N PHE A 96 4.54 -12.99 -7.22
CA PHE A 96 4.95 -12.98 -5.81
C PHE A 96 4.37 -11.78 -5.07
N VAL A 97 4.48 -10.56 -5.64
CA VAL A 97 3.96 -9.32 -5.03
C VAL A 97 2.44 -9.39 -4.86
N ASP A 98 1.70 -9.82 -5.87
CA ASP A 98 0.25 -9.94 -5.77
C ASP A 98 -0.18 -10.97 -4.72
N GLU A 99 0.57 -12.05 -4.55
CA GLU A 99 0.29 -13.03 -3.50
C GLU A 99 0.67 -12.51 -2.09
N VAL A 100 1.75 -11.75 -1.95
CA VAL A 100 2.06 -11.04 -0.68
C VAL A 100 0.91 -10.10 -0.33
N LEU A 101 0.44 -9.29 -1.28
CA LEU A 101 -0.69 -8.38 -1.11
C LEU A 101 -1.96 -9.12 -0.68
N ARG A 102 -2.24 -10.28 -1.27
CA ARG A 102 -3.39 -11.10 -0.88
C ARG A 102 -3.20 -11.74 0.50
N PHE A 103 -2.04 -12.39 0.70
CA PHE A 103 -1.80 -13.23 1.86
C PHE A 103 -1.59 -12.42 3.14
N ASP A 104 -0.86 -11.32 3.09
CA ASP A 104 -0.60 -10.43 4.23
C ASP A 104 -0.74 -8.95 3.81
N SER A 105 -1.99 -8.57 3.48
CA SER A 105 -2.33 -7.25 2.96
C SER A 105 -1.83 -6.12 3.88
N PRO A 106 -1.11 -5.11 3.37
CA PRO A 106 -0.75 -3.93 4.16
C PRO A 106 -1.96 -3.17 4.69
N VAL A 107 -3.03 -3.08 3.90
CA VAL A 107 -4.30 -2.45 4.31
C VAL A 107 -5.32 -3.54 4.62
N GLN A 108 -5.78 -3.59 5.87
CA GLN A 108 -6.69 -4.63 6.34
C GLN A 108 -8.15 -4.27 6.15
N LEU A 109 -8.47 -3.00 6.28
CA LEU A 109 -9.84 -2.51 6.16
C LEU A 109 -9.87 -1.08 5.63
N THR A 110 -11.01 -0.70 5.04
CA THR A 110 -11.35 0.69 4.72
C THR A 110 -12.78 0.97 5.13
N SER A 111 -13.11 2.24 5.38
CA SER A 111 -14.49 2.65 5.61
C SER A 111 -14.99 3.60 4.53
N ARG A 112 -16.29 3.61 4.32
CA ARG A 112 -17.00 4.51 3.42
C ARG A 112 -18.32 4.92 4.03
N ILE A 113 -18.73 6.13 3.79
CA ILE A 113 -20.08 6.57 4.11
C ILE A 113 -21.03 6.06 3.03
N GLY A 114 -22.07 5.35 3.46
CA GLY A 114 -23.06 4.77 2.57
C GLY A 114 -24.09 5.77 2.09
N TYR A 115 -24.75 5.40 0.99
CA TYR A 115 -26.00 6.00 0.53
C TYR A 115 -27.11 4.97 0.73
N ASP A 116 -28.38 5.39 0.64
CA ASP A 116 -29.51 4.48 0.71
C ASP A 116 -29.38 3.36 -0.34
N THR A 117 -29.14 2.17 0.15
CA THR A 117 -28.88 0.98 -0.68
C THR A 117 -29.15 -0.31 0.09
N VAL A 118 -28.97 -1.45 -0.58
CA VAL A 118 -29.03 -2.78 0.05
C VAL A 118 -27.73 -3.50 -0.20
N LEU A 119 -27.01 -3.86 0.86
CA LEU A 119 -25.77 -4.64 0.80
C LEU A 119 -26.03 -6.06 1.35
N ALA A 120 -25.87 -7.06 0.49
CA ALA A 120 -26.10 -8.47 0.84
C ALA A 120 -27.46 -8.72 1.52
N GLY A 121 -28.53 -8.03 1.07
CA GLY A 121 -29.87 -8.14 1.63
C GLY A 121 -30.14 -7.27 2.88
N VAL A 122 -29.16 -6.54 3.36
CA VAL A 122 -29.28 -5.62 4.51
C VAL A 122 -29.47 -4.19 4.02
N PRO A 123 -30.57 -3.50 4.40
CA PRO A 123 -30.72 -2.07 4.08
C PRO A 123 -29.64 -1.24 4.78
N VAL A 124 -29.02 -0.35 4.03
CA VAL A 124 -28.03 0.63 4.52
C VAL A 124 -28.59 2.01 4.22
N SER A 125 -28.74 2.84 5.25
CA SER A 125 -29.21 4.21 5.10
C SER A 125 -28.07 5.17 4.77
N THR A 126 -28.40 6.31 4.21
CA THR A 126 -27.47 7.44 4.03
C THR A 126 -26.76 7.77 5.35
N GLU A 127 -25.49 8.12 5.27
CA GLU A 127 -24.58 8.42 6.39
C GLU A 127 -24.17 7.21 7.25
N THR A 128 -24.65 6.01 6.95
CA THR A 128 -24.14 4.79 7.63
C THR A 128 -22.68 4.55 7.25
N GLU A 129 -21.81 4.40 8.26
CA GLU A 129 -20.44 3.98 8.01
C GLU A 129 -20.40 2.48 7.65
N VAL A 130 -19.87 2.16 6.48
CA VAL A 130 -19.67 0.79 6.00
C VAL A 130 -18.18 0.47 6.03
N VAL A 131 -17.80 -0.52 6.84
CA VAL A 131 -16.42 -1.01 6.91
C VAL A 131 -16.26 -2.22 6.00
N THR A 132 -15.31 -2.13 5.06
CA THR A 132 -14.93 -3.23 4.19
C THR A 132 -13.65 -3.89 4.69
N LEU A 133 -13.71 -5.18 4.98
CA LEU A 133 -12.59 -5.97 5.53
C LEU A 133 -11.78 -6.57 4.38
N LEU A 134 -10.84 -5.80 3.81
CA LEU A 134 -10.04 -6.20 2.65
C LEU A 134 -9.17 -7.44 2.96
N GLY A 135 -8.51 -7.45 4.13
CA GLY A 135 -7.70 -8.58 4.57
C GLY A 135 -8.50 -9.86 4.73
N ALA A 136 -9.73 -9.78 5.26
CA ALA A 136 -10.63 -10.92 5.36
C ALA A 136 -11.14 -11.37 3.98
N GLY A 137 -11.50 -10.42 3.10
CA GLY A 137 -11.90 -10.72 1.73
C GLY A 137 -10.80 -11.44 0.93
N ASN A 138 -9.54 -11.09 1.16
CA ASN A 138 -8.38 -11.76 0.58
C ASN A 138 -8.17 -13.20 1.10
N ARG A 139 -8.84 -13.58 2.16
CA ARG A 139 -8.81 -14.91 2.78
C ARG A 139 -10.15 -15.64 2.67
N ASP A 140 -11.10 -15.13 1.90
CA ASP A 140 -12.41 -15.77 1.71
C ASP A 140 -12.28 -17.07 0.89
N PRO A 141 -12.63 -18.25 1.45
CA PRO A 141 -12.53 -19.54 0.75
C PRO A 141 -13.53 -19.66 -0.42
N ARG A 142 -14.55 -18.81 -0.49
CA ARG A 142 -15.48 -18.73 -1.63
C ARG A 142 -14.82 -18.08 -2.85
N ARG A 143 -13.77 -17.31 -2.64
CA ARG A 143 -13.05 -16.56 -3.69
C ARG A 143 -11.69 -17.15 -3.98
N PHE A 144 -10.97 -17.62 -2.96
CA PHE A 144 -9.60 -18.12 -3.06
C PHE A 144 -9.50 -19.55 -2.56
N ALA A 145 -9.07 -20.47 -3.41
CA ALA A 145 -8.82 -21.84 -3.00
C ALA A 145 -7.66 -21.90 -1.98
N SER A 146 -7.85 -22.67 -0.90
CA SER A 146 -6.85 -22.78 0.18
C SER A 146 -6.28 -21.42 0.61
N PRO A 147 -7.12 -20.47 1.09
CA PRO A 147 -6.74 -19.08 1.27
C PRO A 147 -5.65 -18.88 2.33
N GLY A 148 -5.46 -19.85 3.23
CA GLY A 148 -4.41 -19.89 4.22
C GLY A 148 -3.03 -20.29 3.69
N ARG A 149 -2.94 -20.78 2.45
CA ARG A 149 -1.68 -21.14 1.79
C ARG A 149 -1.15 -19.94 1.01
N PHE A 150 0.14 -19.66 1.15
CA PHE A 150 0.87 -18.77 0.25
C PHE A 150 1.15 -19.50 -1.06
N ASP A 151 0.66 -18.99 -2.17
CA ASP A 151 0.80 -19.61 -3.48
C ASP A 151 0.86 -18.55 -4.58
N PRO A 152 2.05 -18.06 -4.93
CA PRO A 152 2.21 -17.01 -5.94
C PRO A 152 1.79 -17.42 -7.35
N MET A 153 1.58 -18.73 -7.59
CA MET A 153 1.14 -19.22 -8.90
C MET A 153 -0.37 -19.48 -8.97
N ARG A 154 -1.14 -19.00 -7.97
CA ARG A 154 -2.61 -19.14 -7.99
C ARG A 154 -3.25 -18.48 -9.19
N SER A 155 -4.34 -19.04 -9.68
CA SER A 155 -5.10 -18.55 -10.83
C SER A 155 -6.48 -17.97 -10.49
N ASP A 156 -6.85 -17.95 -9.20
CA ASP A 156 -8.18 -17.58 -8.72
C ASP A 156 -8.38 -16.07 -8.54
N GLY A 157 -7.49 -15.25 -9.11
CA GLY A 157 -7.64 -13.80 -9.30
C GLY A 157 -6.78 -12.96 -8.38
N GLY A 158 -6.80 -11.64 -8.62
CA GLY A 158 -5.96 -10.67 -7.94
C GLY A 158 -6.45 -10.29 -6.54
N PRO A 159 -5.56 -9.68 -5.72
CA PRO A 159 -5.86 -9.23 -4.36
C PRO A 159 -6.86 -8.07 -4.33
N LEU A 160 -7.62 -7.98 -3.24
CA LEU A 160 -8.49 -6.84 -2.93
C LEU A 160 -7.75 -5.68 -2.24
N SER A 161 -6.45 -5.81 -2.01
CA SER A 161 -5.63 -4.88 -1.21
C SER A 161 -5.58 -3.46 -1.74
N PHE A 162 -5.89 -3.27 -3.02
CA PHE A 162 -6.00 -1.96 -3.65
C PHE A 162 -7.44 -1.43 -3.70
N GLY A 163 -8.39 -2.12 -3.08
CA GLY A 163 -9.80 -1.75 -3.10
C GLY A 163 -10.45 -1.97 -4.46
N GLY A 164 -11.47 -1.17 -4.77
CA GLY A 164 -12.23 -1.27 -6.02
C GLY A 164 -13.07 -0.03 -6.32
N GLY A 165 -13.67 0.02 -7.53
CA GLY A 165 -14.52 1.11 -7.96
C GLY A 165 -13.79 2.45 -8.11
N ALA A 166 -14.49 3.56 -7.88
CA ALA A 166 -13.95 4.91 -8.02
C ALA A 166 -12.77 5.21 -7.06
N HIS A 167 -12.63 4.44 -6.00
CA HIS A 167 -11.53 4.57 -5.02
C HIS A 167 -10.45 3.50 -5.19
N PHE A 168 -10.38 2.83 -6.34
CA PHE A 168 -9.24 1.95 -6.62
C PHE A 168 -7.93 2.72 -6.45
N CYS A 169 -6.95 2.08 -5.81
CA CYS A 169 -5.68 2.73 -5.47
C CYS A 169 -4.98 3.29 -6.71
N ILE A 170 -4.76 4.60 -6.74
CA ILE A 170 -4.05 5.27 -7.84
C ILE A 170 -2.59 4.80 -7.93
N GLY A 171 -1.97 4.44 -6.79
CA GLY A 171 -0.59 3.95 -6.71
C GLY A 171 -0.42 2.44 -6.94
N ALA A 172 -1.48 1.71 -7.33
CA ALA A 172 -1.44 0.25 -7.43
C ALA A 172 -0.36 -0.27 -8.40
N ALA A 173 -0.16 0.42 -9.53
CA ALA A 173 0.86 0.06 -10.51
C ALA A 173 2.28 0.34 -9.96
N LEU A 174 2.47 1.47 -9.27
CA LEU A 174 3.74 1.84 -8.66
C LEU A 174 4.11 0.86 -7.53
N ALA A 175 3.20 0.56 -6.61
CA ALA A 175 3.45 -0.37 -5.51
C ALA A 175 3.84 -1.77 -6.00
N ARG A 176 3.19 -2.28 -7.06
CA ARG A 176 3.57 -3.53 -7.71
C ARG A 176 4.96 -3.47 -8.35
N LEU A 177 5.26 -2.36 -9.00
CA LEU A 177 6.59 -2.15 -9.61
C LEU A 177 7.67 -2.11 -8.54
N GLU A 178 7.46 -1.35 -7.46
CA GLU A 178 8.39 -1.26 -6.33
C GLU A 178 8.68 -2.64 -5.73
N GLY A 179 7.65 -3.42 -5.41
CA GLY A 179 7.82 -4.80 -4.92
C GLY A 179 8.52 -5.71 -5.94
N SER A 180 8.13 -5.62 -7.22
CA SER A 180 8.71 -6.45 -8.30
C SER A 180 10.18 -6.14 -8.56
N VAL A 181 10.64 -4.95 -8.22
CA VAL A 181 12.06 -4.56 -8.30
C VAL A 181 12.80 -4.87 -7.00
N ALA A 182 12.18 -4.59 -5.86
CA ALA A 182 12.84 -4.69 -4.56
C ALA A 182 13.15 -6.15 -4.17
N PHE A 183 12.20 -7.08 -4.29
CA PHE A 183 12.41 -8.46 -3.86
C PHE A 183 13.52 -9.17 -4.65
N PRO A 184 13.57 -9.16 -6.01
CA PRO A 184 14.68 -9.77 -6.73
C PRO A 184 16.04 -9.12 -6.39
N ARG A 185 16.10 -7.80 -6.25
CA ARG A 185 17.34 -7.10 -5.89
C ARG A 185 17.83 -7.49 -4.50
N LEU A 186 16.92 -7.57 -3.52
CA LEU A 186 17.23 -8.03 -2.16
C LEU A 186 17.78 -9.47 -2.17
N LEU A 187 17.05 -10.38 -2.82
CA LEU A 187 17.40 -11.80 -2.89
C LEU A 187 18.70 -12.08 -3.66
N ASN A 188 18.98 -11.30 -4.69
CA ASN A 188 20.25 -11.39 -5.42
C ASN A 188 21.42 -10.82 -4.63
N ARG A 189 21.17 -9.77 -3.81
CA ARG A 189 22.22 -9.15 -2.98
C ARG A 189 22.53 -9.99 -1.76
N PHE A 190 21.52 -10.66 -1.19
CA PHE A 190 21.62 -11.48 0.01
C PHE A 190 21.00 -12.86 -0.26
N PRO A 191 21.82 -13.84 -0.71
CA PRO A 191 21.33 -15.16 -1.06
C PRO A 191 20.68 -15.92 0.08
N LYS A 192 21.04 -15.60 1.32
CA LYS A 192 20.47 -16.20 2.52
C LYS A 192 20.04 -15.12 3.48
N ILE A 193 18.77 -15.19 3.89
CA ILE A 193 18.15 -14.27 4.85
C ILE A 193 17.49 -15.12 5.92
N PHE A 194 17.82 -14.86 7.19
CA PHE A 194 17.33 -15.63 8.33
C PHE A 194 16.70 -14.69 9.36
N ALA A 195 15.80 -15.21 10.18
CA ALA A 195 15.34 -14.51 11.38
C ALA A 195 16.52 -14.31 12.36
N ALA A 196 16.66 -13.11 12.88
CA ALA A 196 17.64 -12.75 13.90
C ALA A 196 16.99 -12.45 15.27
N GLY A 197 15.68 -12.62 15.39
CA GLY A 197 14.88 -12.41 16.59
C GLY A 197 13.40 -12.54 16.29
N GLU A 198 12.59 -12.36 17.32
CA GLU A 198 11.12 -12.37 17.17
C GLU A 198 10.66 -11.06 16.50
N PRO A 199 9.84 -11.13 15.46
CA PRO A 199 9.29 -9.93 14.82
C PRO A 199 8.21 -9.29 15.71
N THR A 200 8.21 -7.96 15.78
CA THR A 200 7.18 -7.18 16.49
C THR A 200 6.21 -6.60 15.48
N ARG A 201 4.97 -7.11 15.48
CA ARG A 201 3.88 -6.56 14.65
C ARG A 201 3.41 -5.23 15.21
N ARG A 202 3.02 -4.32 14.32
CA ARG A 202 2.34 -3.08 14.71
C ARG A 202 0.99 -3.37 15.34
N ASP A 203 0.69 -2.67 16.42
CA ASP A 203 -0.62 -2.74 17.10
C ASP A 203 -1.61 -1.77 16.47
N THR A 204 -1.98 -2.04 15.21
CA THR A 204 -2.98 -1.26 14.46
C THR A 204 -3.94 -2.17 13.71
N LEU A 205 -5.22 -1.75 13.62
CA LEU A 205 -6.26 -2.49 12.91
C LEU A 205 -6.24 -2.24 11.40
N VAL A 206 -5.89 -1.03 10.98
CA VAL A 206 -6.01 -0.60 9.57
C VAL A 206 -4.80 -1.01 8.76
N LEU A 207 -3.61 -0.75 9.28
CA LEU A 207 -2.35 -1.00 8.58
C LEU A 207 -1.59 -2.14 9.25
N ARG A 208 -1.29 -3.18 8.47
CA ARG A 208 -0.61 -4.38 8.92
C ARG A 208 0.83 -4.44 8.42
N GLY A 209 1.75 -4.41 9.35
CA GLY A 209 3.19 -4.47 9.09
C GLY A 209 3.95 -4.77 10.37
N PHE A 210 5.21 -4.42 10.39
CA PHE A 210 6.10 -4.64 11.52
C PHE A 210 6.66 -3.31 12.02
N ASP A 211 6.78 -3.17 13.34
CA ASP A 211 7.63 -2.16 13.96
C ASP A 211 9.08 -2.60 13.90
N GLU A 212 9.32 -3.91 14.12
CA GLU A 212 10.64 -4.52 14.02
C GLU A 212 10.55 -5.89 13.35
N LEU A 213 11.41 -6.14 12.37
CA LEU A 213 11.62 -7.43 11.71
C LEU A 213 13.12 -7.73 11.69
N PRO A 214 13.69 -8.26 12.78
CA PRO A 214 15.12 -8.54 12.87
C PRO A 214 15.51 -9.67 11.93
N VAL A 215 16.48 -9.39 11.03
CA VAL A 215 17.02 -10.38 10.09
C VAL A 215 18.54 -10.33 10.08
N THR A 216 19.16 -11.47 9.78
CA THR A 216 20.57 -11.57 9.42
C THR A 216 20.71 -12.05 7.99
N VAL A 217 21.79 -11.66 7.34
CA VAL A 217 22.06 -11.97 5.94
C VAL A 217 23.44 -12.61 5.78
N ALA A 218 23.54 -13.51 4.80
CA ALA A 218 24.80 -14.17 4.45
C ALA A 218 24.92 -14.33 2.92
#